data_4ecc2849fb900f6ad4370f6027cefa21
#
_entry.id   4ecc2849fb900f6ad4370f6027cefa21
#
_cell.length_a   1.000
_cell.length_b   1.000
_cell.length_c   1.000
_cell.angle_alpha   90.00
_cell.angle_beta   90.00
_cell.angle_gamma   90.00
#
_symmetry.space_group_name_H-M   'P 1'
#
loop_
_entity.id
_entity.type
_entity.pdbx_description
1 polymer ?
#
loop_
_entity_poly.entity_id
_entity_poly.type
_entity_poly.pdbx_seq_one_letter_code
_entity_poly.pdbx_strand_id
1 'polypeptide(L)'
;MADKLGIYIHIPFCRSKCDYCDFYSLAGRDDRMDQYQKALLSHIKETAPLAQDFPVDTIYIGGGTPSYYGAKRLKELLGVIRKLYKVEKDAEVTVECNPDSVDVKSLKILRKAGVNRLSMGMQSANACELERIHRIHTPQQVNEAATAARKAGFTNLSLDLIYGLPGQTMDSWKDTVEHALSLIPQHLSCYGLKVEEGTPLAARVAQGEVLPDDDQQADLYLWTVGRLERAGYPQYEISNFAKPGFASRHNLRYWLTQPYIGFGPGAHSDFGGRRYSFVRDLDAYIQGVLQGGDIIDESEIIPKRERCGEYLMLRLRTVQG
;
A
#
# COMPACT_ATOMS: atom_id res chain seq x y z
N MET A 1 -18.94 -21.33 -3.52
CA MET A 1 -18.72 -20.40 -2.39
C MET A 1 -19.01 -19.02 -2.93
N ALA A 2 -19.66 -18.13 -2.19
CA ALA A 2 -19.85 -16.76 -2.64
C ALA A 2 -18.48 -16.10 -2.83
N ASP A 3 -18.34 -15.29 -3.90
CA ASP A 3 -17.11 -14.55 -4.15
C ASP A 3 -16.86 -13.60 -2.98
N LYS A 4 -15.64 -13.63 -2.44
CA LYS A 4 -15.23 -12.72 -1.36
C LYS A 4 -14.79 -11.38 -1.95
N LEU A 5 -15.00 -10.31 -1.19
CA LEU A 5 -14.74 -8.93 -1.60
C LEU A 5 -13.54 -8.35 -0.84
N GLY A 6 -12.67 -7.65 -1.57
CA GLY A 6 -11.67 -6.76 -0.97
C GLY A 6 -12.18 -5.32 -0.91
N ILE A 7 -11.79 -4.60 0.14
CA ILE A 7 -12.00 -3.14 0.22
C ILE A 7 -10.63 -2.45 0.20
N TYR A 8 -10.43 -1.56 -0.77
CA TYR A 8 -9.28 -0.65 -0.81
C TYR A 8 -9.72 0.76 -0.42
N ILE A 9 -8.94 1.43 0.40
CA ILE A 9 -9.22 2.81 0.81
C ILE A 9 -7.98 3.66 0.54
N HIS A 10 -8.14 4.63 -0.33
CA HIS A 10 -7.08 5.56 -0.69
C HIS A 10 -7.08 6.77 0.22
N ILE A 11 -6.01 6.99 0.96
CA ILE A 11 -5.81 8.17 1.81
C ILE A 11 -4.76 9.07 1.13
N PRO A 12 -5.16 10.19 0.51
CA PRO A 12 -4.25 10.97 -0.35
C PRO A 12 -3.34 11.94 0.41
N PHE A 13 -3.17 11.81 1.72
CA PHE A 13 -2.42 12.78 2.53
C PHE A 13 -1.05 12.25 2.92
N CYS A 14 -0.02 13.09 2.71
CA CYS A 14 1.35 12.88 3.15
C CYS A 14 1.86 14.11 3.91
N ARG A 15 2.81 13.89 4.85
CA ARG A 15 3.54 15.00 5.45
C ARG A 15 4.48 15.66 4.45
N SER A 16 5.16 14.84 3.63
CA SER A 16 6.04 15.24 2.53
C SER A 16 5.86 14.26 1.38
N LYS A 17 5.96 14.71 0.14
CA LYS A 17 5.93 13.85 -1.04
C LYS A 17 7.35 13.44 -1.41
N CYS A 18 7.57 12.13 -1.54
CA CYS A 18 8.87 11.58 -1.95
C CYS A 18 9.11 11.82 -3.44
N ASP A 19 10.37 11.99 -3.85
CA ASP A 19 10.75 12.36 -5.21
C ASP A 19 10.44 11.29 -6.27
N TYR A 20 10.31 10.03 -5.87
CA TYR A 20 10.00 8.91 -6.78
C TYR A 20 8.51 8.59 -6.87
N CYS A 21 7.67 9.21 -5.98
CA CYS A 21 6.30 8.75 -5.77
C CYS A 21 5.34 9.30 -6.82
N ASP A 22 4.72 8.40 -7.58
CA ASP A 22 3.69 8.70 -8.57
C ASP A 22 2.26 8.47 -8.03
N PHE A 23 2.11 7.91 -6.84
CA PHE A 23 0.80 7.75 -6.23
C PHE A 23 0.11 9.10 -6.07
N TYR A 24 -1.22 9.08 -6.24
CA TYR A 24 -2.02 10.26 -5.95
C TYR A 24 -1.91 10.61 -4.46
N SER A 25 -1.01 11.52 -4.14
CA SER A 25 -0.76 11.96 -2.76
C SER A 25 -0.40 13.43 -2.72
N LEU A 26 -0.85 14.09 -1.65
CA LEU A 26 -0.80 15.53 -1.48
C LEU A 26 -0.15 15.86 -0.13
N ALA A 27 0.86 16.73 -0.15
CA ALA A 27 1.43 17.34 1.04
C ALA A 27 0.82 18.73 1.27
N GLY A 28 0.71 19.15 2.54
CA GLY A 28 0.22 20.48 2.90
C GLY A 28 -1.28 20.72 2.66
N ARG A 29 -2.09 19.65 2.62
CA ARG A 29 -3.56 19.71 2.45
C ARG A 29 -4.31 19.23 3.69
N ASP A 30 -3.75 19.41 4.86
CA ASP A 30 -4.32 18.98 6.15
C ASP A 30 -5.66 19.64 6.45
N ASP A 31 -5.87 20.88 5.95
CA ASP A 31 -7.11 21.63 6.00
C ASP A 31 -8.30 20.89 5.37
N ARG A 32 -8.04 19.95 4.46
CA ARG A 32 -9.07 19.18 3.75
C ARG A 32 -9.41 17.84 4.44
N MET A 33 -8.64 17.39 5.42
CA MET A 33 -8.80 16.06 6.03
C MET A 33 -10.20 15.83 6.62
N ASP A 34 -10.80 16.82 7.26
CA ASP A 34 -12.13 16.66 7.88
C ASP A 34 -13.25 16.62 6.84
N GLN A 35 -13.15 17.41 5.78
CA GLN A 35 -14.11 17.35 4.67
C GLN A 35 -13.96 16.04 3.90
N TYR A 36 -12.74 15.61 3.67
CA TYR A 36 -12.46 14.32 3.05
C TYR A 36 -13.03 13.15 3.88
N GLN A 37 -12.84 13.16 5.22
CA GLN A 37 -13.42 12.13 6.09
C GLN A 37 -14.94 12.05 5.91
N LYS A 38 -15.64 13.18 5.87
CA LYS A 38 -17.10 13.22 5.65
C LYS A 38 -17.48 12.64 4.30
N ALA A 39 -16.80 13.05 3.23
CA ALA A 39 -17.04 12.53 1.88
C ALA A 39 -16.77 11.02 1.80
N LEU A 40 -15.63 10.55 2.31
CA LEU A 40 -15.26 9.14 2.31
C LEU A 40 -16.29 8.28 3.06
N LEU A 41 -16.75 8.73 4.22
CA LEU A 41 -17.80 8.03 4.98
C LEU A 41 -19.15 8.01 4.26
N SER A 42 -19.51 9.08 3.53
CA SER A 42 -20.72 9.10 2.68
C SER A 42 -20.62 8.11 1.55
N HIS A 43 -19.52 8.14 0.79
CA HIS A 43 -19.27 7.22 -0.32
C HIS A 43 -19.33 5.75 0.11
N ILE A 44 -18.72 5.41 1.26
CA ILE A 44 -18.77 4.05 1.83
C ILE A 44 -20.21 3.65 2.17
N LYS A 45 -21.02 4.56 2.72
CA LYS A 45 -22.43 4.30 3.07
C LYS A 45 -23.29 4.10 1.82
N GLU A 46 -23.11 4.93 0.81
CA GLU A 46 -23.85 4.88 -0.45
C GLU A 46 -23.56 3.62 -1.26
N THR A 47 -22.33 3.12 -1.20
CA THR A 47 -21.91 1.91 -1.90
C THR A 47 -22.29 0.61 -1.18
N ALA A 48 -22.53 0.66 0.14
CA ALA A 48 -22.76 -0.53 0.96
C ALA A 48 -23.91 -1.44 0.46
N PRO A 49 -25.06 -0.92 -0.04
CA PRO A 49 -26.13 -1.77 -0.58
C PRO A 49 -25.70 -2.64 -1.76
N LEU A 50 -24.74 -2.20 -2.58
CA LEU A 50 -24.23 -2.95 -3.73
C LEU A 50 -23.38 -4.17 -3.31
N ALA A 51 -22.79 -4.12 -2.13
CA ALA A 51 -21.89 -5.13 -1.60
C ALA A 51 -22.49 -6.01 -0.50
N GLN A 52 -23.79 -5.86 -0.20
CA GLN A 52 -24.45 -6.52 0.94
C GLN A 52 -24.38 -8.05 0.94
N ASP A 53 -24.26 -8.69 -0.24
CA ASP A 53 -24.20 -10.14 -0.38
C ASP A 53 -22.79 -10.72 -0.39
N PHE A 54 -21.77 -9.85 -0.38
CA PHE A 54 -20.37 -10.25 -0.46
C PHE A 54 -19.70 -10.22 0.92
N PRO A 55 -19.18 -11.36 1.42
CA PRO A 55 -18.32 -11.34 2.61
C PRO A 55 -17.01 -10.62 2.29
N VAL A 56 -16.62 -9.68 3.16
CA VAL A 56 -15.37 -8.91 3.05
C VAL A 56 -14.28 -9.62 3.82
N ASP A 57 -13.26 -10.12 3.14
CA ASP A 57 -12.16 -10.84 3.74
C ASP A 57 -10.84 -10.06 3.78
N THR A 58 -10.76 -8.92 3.08
CA THR A 58 -9.60 -8.01 3.16
C THR A 58 -10.04 -6.55 3.14
N ILE A 59 -9.37 -5.73 3.97
CA ILE A 59 -9.45 -4.27 3.95
C ILE A 59 -8.01 -3.73 3.89
N TYR A 60 -7.72 -2.92 2.90
CA TYR A 60 -6.40 -2.30 2.74
C TYR A 60 -6.54 -0.78 2.70
N ILE A 61 -5.86 -0.10 3.62
CA ILE A 61 -5.85 1.36 3.70
C ILE A 61 -4.45 1.84 3.33
N GLY A 62 -4.33 2.47 2.16
CA GLY A 62 -3.07 2.88 1.57
C GLY A 62 -3.15 4.20 0.82
N GLY A 63 -2.18 4.44 -0.06
CA GLY A 63 -2.11 5.58 -0.98
C GLY A 63 -1.02 6.57 -0.63
N GLY A 64 -1.32 7.64 0.10
CA GLY A 64 -0.32 8.56 0.66
C GLY A 64 0.28 8.00 1.94
N THR A 65 -0.17 8.49 3.09
CA THR A 65 0.30 8.01 4.41
C THR A 65 -0.88 7.89 5.37
N PRO A 66 -1.57 6.76 5.43
CA PRO A 66 -2.72 6.58 6.31
C PRO A 66 -2.42 6.83 7.79
N SER A 67 -1.23 6.46 8.26
CA SER A 67 -0.80 6.75 9.64
C SER A 67 -0.72 8.25 9.95
N TYR A 68 -0.33 9.08 8.97
CA TYR A 68 -0.34 10.55 9.07
C TYR A 68 -1.76 11.12 9.10
N TYR A 69 -2.67 10.56 8.31
CA TYR A 69 -4.10 10.95 8.32
C TYR A 69 -4.73 10.78 9.72
N GLY A 70 -4.28 9.81 10.49
CA GLY A 70 -4.48 9.71 11.91
C GLY A 70 -5.37 8.56 12.37
N ALA A 71 -4.91 7.88 13.42
CA ALA A 71 -5.52 6.66 13.95
C ALA A 71 -6.98 6.82 14.40
N LYS A 72 -7.41 8.01 14.83
CA LYS A 72 -8.81 8.27 15.24
C LYS A 72 -9.74 8.25 14.03
N ARG A 73 -9.37 8.93 12.91
CA ARG A 73 -10.14 8.93 11.66
C ARG A 73 -10.22 7.52 11.08
N LEU A 74 -9.11 6.79 11.07
CA LEU A 74 -9.08 5.39 10.61
C LEU A 74 -9.94 4.46 11.48
N LYS A 75 -9.95 4.65 12.80
CA LYS A 75 -10.84 3.91 13.70
C LYS A 75 -12.32 4.16 13.38
N GLU A 76 -12.72 5.41 13.15
CA GLU A 76 -14.09 5.77 12.77
C GLU A 76 -14.47 5.09 11.45
N LEU A 77 -13.60 5.19 10.45
CA LEU A 77 -13.76 4.59 9.12
C LEU A 77 -13.99 3.08 9.22
N LEU A 78 -13.12 2.36 9.92
CA LEU A 78 -13.25 0.91 10.12
C LEU A 78 -14.52 0.56 10.91
N GLY A 79 -14.95 1.41 11.84
CA GLY A 79 -16.21 1.24 12.56
C GLY A 79 -17.43 1.30 11.64
N VAL A 80 -17.45 2.23 10.70
CA VAL A 80 -18.53 2.35 9.70
C VAL A 80 -18.52 1.17 8.73
N ILE A 81 -17.35 0.75 8.23
CA ILE A 81 -17.24 -0.41 7.34
C ILE A 81 -17.76 -1.67 8.05
N ARG A 82 -17.34 -1.96 9.27
CA ARG A 82 -17.79 -3.15 10.02
C ARG A 82 -19.29 -3.14 10.34
N LYS A 83 -19.90 -1.95 10.38
CA LYS A 83 -21.37 -1.83 10.60
C LYS A 83 -22.15 -2.10 9.32
N LEU A 84 -21.61 -1.75 8.16
CA LEU A 84 -22.36 -1.75 6.89
C LEU A 84 -22.03 -2.93 5.97
N TYR A 85 -20.82 -3.50 6.10
CA TYR A 85 -20.34 -4.60 5.28
C TYR A 85 -20.21 -5.88 6.09
N LYS A 86 -20.36 -7.02 5.46
CA LYS A 86 -20.19 -8.35 6.08
C LYS A 86 -18.69 -8.68 6.26
N VAL A 87 -17.98 -7.93 7.10
CA VAL A 87 -16.56 -8.16 7.34
C VAL A 87 -16.34 -9.46 8.12
N GLU A 88 -15.58 -10.38 7.55
CA GLU A 88 -15.24 -11.66 8.19
C GLU A 88 -14.43 -11.44 9.48
N LYS A 89 -14.54 -12.37 10.43
CA LYS A 89 -13.83 -12.27 11.74
C LYS A 89 -12.32 -12.34 11.57
N ASP A 90 -11.85 -13.08 10.57
CA ASP A 90 -10.45 -13.31 10.21
C ASP A 90 -10.01 -12.44 9.01
N ALA A 91 -10.78 -11.41 8.65
CA ALA A 91 -10.42 -10.48 7.58
C ALA A 91 -9.03 -9.89 7.82
N GLU A 92 -8.20 -9.85 6.78
CA GLU A 92 -6.94 -9.10 6.79
C GLU A 92 -7.26 -7.61 6.74
N VAL A 93 -6.83 -6.85 7.74
CA VAL A 93 -6.99 -5.40 7.77
C VAL A 93 -5.62 -4.76 7.84
N THR A 94 -5.17 -4.23 6.71
CA THR A 94 -3.86 -3.60 6.53
C THR A 94 -3.96 -2.09 6.60
N VAL A 95 -2.97 -1.46 7.24
CA VAL A 95 -2.75 -0.01 7.21
C VAL A 95 -1.30 0.26 6.83
N GLU A 96 -1.10 1.11 5.81
CA GLU A 96 0.23 1.64 5.50
C GLU A 96 0.64 2.71 6.49
N CYS A 97 1.91 2.69 6.86
CA CYS A 97 2.50 3.65 7.77
C CYS A 97 3.92 4.06 7.37
N ASN A 98 4.26 5.30 7.71
CA ASN A 98 5.65 5.75 7.70
C ASN A 98 6.21 5.70 9.12
N PRO A 99 7.52 5.38 9.28
CA PRO A 99 8.15 5.29 10.59
C PRO A 99 8.01 6.55 11.45
N ASP A 100 8.05 7.73 10.82
CA ASP A 100 7.94 9.04 11.48
C ASP A 100 6.51 9.43 11.92
N SER A 101 5.50 8.64 11.52
CA SER A 101 4.08 8.97 11.72
C SER A 101 3.35 8.04 12.69
N VAL A 102 4.07 7.14 13.36
CA VAL A 102 3.48 6.16 14.30
C VAL A 102 4.15 6.20 15.67
N ASP A 103 3.34 5.95 16.68
CA ASP A 103 3.77 5.72 18.05
C ASP A 103 2.93 4.59 18.70
N VAL A 104 3.31 4.16 19.89
CA VAL A 104 2.59 3.09 20.62
C VAL A 104 1.12 3.44 20.85
N LYS A 105 0.79 4.72 21.06
CA LYS A 105 -0.58 5.17 21.35
C LYS A 105 -1.47 5.09 20.11
N SER A 106 -1.02 5.63 19.00
CA SER A 106 -1.72 5.57 17.71
C SER A 106 -1.89 4.13 17.22
N LEU A 107 -0.83 3.32 17.31
CA LEU A 107 -0.87 1.91 16.94
C LEU A 107 -1.81 1.08 17.82
N LYS A 108 -1.90 1.35 19.14
CA LYS A 108 -2.90 0.71 20.02
C LYS A 108 -4.34 1.08 19.62
N ILE A 109 -4.59 2.31 19.14
CA ILE A 109 -5.90 2.70 18.62
C ILE A 109 -6.24 1.87 17.37
N LEU A 110 -5.31 1.76 16.41
CA LEU A 110 -5.49 0.96 15.21
C LEU A 110 -5.70 -0.52 15.52
N ARG A 111 -4.90 -1.09 16.43
CA ARG A 111 -5.04 -2.48 16.85
C ARG A 111 -6.42 -2.77 17.45
N LYS A 112 -6.92 -1.87 18.32
CA LYS A 112 -8.27 -1.95 18.90
C LYS A 112 -9.38 -1.75 17.86
N ALA A 113 -9.12 -1.01 16.76
CA ALA A 113 -10.05 -0.87 15.65
C ALA A 113 -10.10 -2.10 14.74
N GLY A 114 -9.26 -3.11 15.02
CA GLY A 114 -9.23 -4.37 14.28
C GLY A 114 -8.21 -4.42 13.14
N VAL A 115 -7.29 -3.45 13.07
CA VAL A 115 -6.11 -3.56 12.18
C VAL A 115 -5.25 -4.72 12.70
N ASN A 116 -4.87 -5.63 11.80
CA ASN A 116 -4.08 -6.81 12.16
C ASN A 116 -2.79 -6.96 11.34
N ARG A 117 -2.59 -6.15 10.30
CA ARG A 117 -1.37 -6.07 9.49
C ARG A 117 -0.93 -4.61 9.35
N LEU A 118 0.36 -4.34 9.49
CA LEU A 118 0.98 -3.04 9.18
C LEU A 118 1.93 -3.22 8.00
N SER A 119 1.91 -2.27 7.03
CA SER A 119 2.92 -2.14 5.98
C SER A 119 3.70 -0.86 6.23
N MET A 120 4.99 -0.96 6.46
CA MET A 120 5.82 0.16 6.90
C MET A 120 6.89 0.48 5.86
N GLY A 121 6.85 1.67 5.32
CA GLY A 121 7.79 2.14 4.32
C GLY A 121 9.17 2.44 4.90
N MET A 122 10.03 1.43 5.00
CA MET A 122 11.43 1.56 5.41
C MET A 122 12.31 2.10 4.27
N GLN A 123 12.13 1.60 3.06
CA GLN A 123 12.79 1.89 1.80
C GLN A 123 14.29 1.54 1.79
N SER A 124 15.09 2.10 2.70
CA SER A 124 16.53 1.83 2.88
C SER A 124 16.93 1.94 4.35
N ALA A 125 18.02 1.27 4.72
CA ALA A 125 18.71 1.48 6.00
C ALA A 125 19.83 2.54 5.92
N ASN A 126 20.10 3.09 4.74
CA ASN A 126 21.11 4.09 4.49
C ASN A 126 20.50 5.50 4.50
N ALA A 127 20.96 6.36 5.43
CA ALA A 127 20.42 7.70 5.56
C ALA A 127 20.63 8.57 4.30
N CYS A 128 21.76 8.40 3.60
CA CYS A 128 22.04 9.15 2.37
C CYS A 128 21.09 8.71 1.22
N GLU A 129 20.75 7.41 1.14
CA GLU A 129 19.77 6.92 0.16
C GLU A 129 18.38 7.48 0.45
N LEU A 130 17.96 7.51 1.73
CA LEU A 130 16.68 8.09 2.13
C LEU A 130 16.62 9.59 1.81
N GLU A 131 17.68 10.34 2.07
CA GLU A 131 17.76 11.77 1.77
C GLU A 131 17.62 12.03 0.25
N ARG A 132 18.31 11.24 -0.58
CA ARG A 132 18.25 11.36 -2.05
C ARG A 132 16.87 11.14 -2.65
N ILE A 133 15.98 10.46 -1.95
CA ILE A 133 14.59 10.23 -2.38
C ILE A 133 13.57 11.05 -1.58
N HIS A 134 14.04 12.05 -0.83
CA HIS A 134 13.20 12.93 0.02
C HIS A 134 12.36 12.17 1.06
N ARG A 135 12.90 11.08 1.63
CA ARG A 135 12.30 10.45 2.80
C ARG A 135 12.70 11.20 4.07
N ILE A 136 11.69 11.55 4.88
CA ILE A 136 11.89 12.37 6.07
C ILE A 136 12.22 11.56 7.33
N HIS A 137 12.01 10.25 7.30
CA HIS A 137 12.36 9.37 8.41
C HIS A 137 13.83 8.94 8.36
N THR A 138 14.36 8.55 9.51
CA THR A 138 15.69 7.99 9.67
C THR A 138 15.65 6.46 9.86
N PRO A 139 16.75 5.73 9.61
CA PRO A 139 16.83 4.30 9.92
C PRO A 139 16.54 3.98 11.39
N GLN A 140 16.92 4.85 12.32
CA GLN A 140 16.61 4.71 13.75
C GLN A 140 15.10 4.74 14.01
N GLN A 141 14.35 5.61 13.35
CA GLN A 141 12.90 5.68 13.49
C GLN A 141 12.20 4.42 13.00
N VAL A 142 12.77 3.67 12.03
CA VAL A 142 12.26 2.34 11.64
C VAL A 142 12.32 1.37 12.80
N ASN A 143 13.43 1.33 13.55
CA ASN A 143 13.61 0.47 14.72
C ASN A 143 12.60 0.83 15.83
N GLU A 144 12.42 2.11 16.07
CA GLU A 144 11.47 2.64 17.06
C GLU A 144 10.03 2.30 16.68
N ALA A 145 9.66 2.47 15.40
CA ALA A 145 8.33 2.16 14.90
C ALA A 145 8.02 0.65 14.92
N ALA A 146 8.98 -0.20 14.54
CA ALA A 146 8.85 -1.65 14.64
C ALA A 146 8.68 -2.11 16.11
N THR A 147 9.43 -1.50 17.02
CA THR A 147 9.30 -1.73 18.47
C THR A 147 7.94 -1.27 18.99
N ALA A 148 7.46 -0.09 18.56
CA ALA A 148 6.16 0.44 18.91
C ALA A 148 5.02 -0.47 18.40
N ALA A 149 5.15 -1.02 17.18
CA ALA A 149 4.19 -1.95 16.61
C ALA A 149 4.05 -3.22 17.51
N ARG A 150 5.16 -3.80 17.94
CA ARG A 150 5.14 -4.95 18.85
C ARG A 150 4.55 -4.61 20.21
N LYS A 151 4.93 -3.48 20.82
CA LYS A 151 4.35 -2.99 22.09
C LYS A 151 2.85 -2.71 21.97
N ALA A 152 2.36 -2.38 20.77
CA ALA A 152 0.93 -2.22 20.49
C ALA A 152 0.18 -3.54 20.24
N GLY A 153 0.90 -4.67 20.16
CA GLY A 153 0.33 -6.02 19.96
C GLY A 153 0.18 -6.44 18.49
N PHE A 154 0.93 -5.83 17.56
CA PHE A 154 1.00 -6.30 16.19
C PHE A 154 1.98 -7.45 16.06
N THR A 155 1.52 -8.54 15.44
CA THR A 155 2.28 -9.74 15.11
C THR A 155 2.47 -9.94 13.61
N ASN A 156 1.88 -9.08 12.77
CA ASN A 156 2.02 -9.09 11.32
C ASN A 156 2.52 -7.71 10.85
N LEU A 157 3.84 -7.61 10.66
CA LEU A 157 4.55 -6.42 10.20
C LEU A 157 5.18 -6.72 8.84
N SER A 158 4.87 -5.90 7.86
CA SER A 158 5.57 -5.80 6.57
C SER A 158 6.54 -4.63 6.60
N LEU A 159 7.73 -4.82 6.02
CA LEU A 159 8.66 -3.73 5.71
C LEU A 159 8.77 -3.62 4.19
N ASP A 160 8.60 -2.41 3.68
CA ASP A 160 8.68 -2.13 2.26
C ASP A 160 10.04 -1.49 1.96
N LEU A 161 10.80 -2.11 1.06
CA LEU A 161 12.16 -1.76 0.65
C LEU A 161 12.19 -1.40 -0.83
N ILE A 162 13.13 -0.53 -1.22
CA ILE A 162 13.34 -0.17 -2.63
C ILE A 162 14.80 -0.40 -3.01
N TYR A 163 15.04 -1.23 -4.02
CA TYR A 163 16.35 -1.37 -4.65
C TYR A 163 16.44 -0.54 -5.92
N GLY A 164 17.67 -0.24 -6.35
CA GLY A 164 17.92 0.63 -7.51
C GLY A 164 17.86 2.12 -7.20
N LEU A 165 17.96 2.52 -5.91
CA LEU A 165 17.97 3.92 -5.50
C LEU A 165 19.20 4.68 -6.04
N PRO A 166 19.12 6.02 -6.20
CA PRO A 166 20.27 6.82 -6.61
C PRO A 166 21.49 6.60 -5.71
N GLY A 167 22.62 6.19 -6.31
CA GLY A 167 23.85 5.89 -5.61
C GLY A 167 23.86 4.65 -4.73
N GLN A 168 22.81 3.81 -4.81
CA GLN A 168 22.77 2.54 -4.12
C GLN A 168 23.77 1.56 -4.73
N THR A 169 24.45 0.81 -3.89
CA THR A 169 25.38 -0.25 -4.26
C THR A 169 24.86 -1.61 -3.80
N MET A 170 25.44 -2.70 -4.31
CA MET A 170 25.15 -4.05 -3.82
C MET A 170 25.37 -4.17 -2.30
N ASP A 171 26.41 -3.55 -1.77
CA ASP A 171 26.73 -3.65 -0.33
C ASP A 171 25.74 -2.84 0.51
N SER A 172 25.38 -1.61 0.13
CA SER A 172 24.36 -0.83 0.85
C SER A 172 22.97 -1.47 0.79
N TRP A 173 22.64 -2.15 -0.32
CA TRP A 173 21.42 -2.94 -0.42
C TRP A 173 21.44 -4.16 0.49
N LYS A 174 22.55 -4.88 0.55
CA LYS A 174 22.71 -6.01 1.50
C LYS A 174 22.53 -5.53 2.94
N ASP A 175 23.15 -4.42 3.32
CA ASP A 175 22.99 -3.83 4.66
C ASP A 175 21.51 -3.48 4.94
N THR A 176 20.79 -2.97 3.95
CA THR A 176 19.36 -2.65 4.07
C THR A 176 18.51 -3.91 4.31
N VAL A 177 18.76 -4.99 3.55
CA VAL A 177 18.03 -6.26 3.71
C VAL A 177 18.36 -6.91 5.05
N GLU A 178 19.63 -6.93 5.46
CA GLU A 178 20.05 -7.50 6.76
C GLU A 178 19.44 -6.70 7.93
N HIS A 179 19.40 -5.37 7.82
CA HIS A 179 18.77 -4.53 8.82
C HIS A 179 17.26 -4.86 8.91
N ALA A 180 16.57 -4.95 7.77
CA ALA A 180 15.16 -5.33 7.74
C ALA A 180 14.92 -6.72 8.39
N LEU A 181 15.76 -7.71 8.07
CA LEU A 181 15.69 -9.05 8.66
C LEU A 181 15.93 -9.04 10.18
N SER A 182 16.82 -8.18 10.67
CA SER A 182 17.10 -8.02 12.12
C SER A 182 15.87 -7.57 12.91
N LEU A 183 14.95 -6.88 12.26
CA LEU A 183 13.66 -6.46 12.82
C LEU A 183 12.61 -7.59 12.85
N ILE A 184 12.91 -8.76 12.33
CA ILE A 184 12.09 -9.98 12.34
C ILE A 184 10.66 -9.70 11.82
N PRO A 185 10.45 -9.08 10.65
CA PRO A 185 9.13 -8.87 10.10
C PRO A 185 8.49 -10.21 9.72
N GLN A 186 7.20 -10.22 9.38
CA GLN A 186 6.52 -11.39 8.82
C GLN A 186 6.50 -11.37 7.31
N HIS A 187 6.70 -10.19 6.73
CA HIS A 187 6.60 -9.94 5.31
C HIS A 187 7.61 -8.87 4.88
N LEU A 188 8.14 -8.97 3.68
CA LEU A 188 9.02 -8.00 3.04
C LEU A 188 8.52 -7.73 1.63
N SER A 189 8.36 -6.44 1.29
CA SER A 189 8.18 -6.00 -0.09
C SER A 189 9.50 -5.42 -0.58
N CYS A 190 10.03 -5.91 -1.69
CA CYS A 190 11.28 -5.43 -2.28
C CYS A 190 10.97 -4.97 -3.71
N TYR A 191 10.78 -3.67 -3.89
CA TYR A 191 10.42 -3.08 -5.16
C TYR A 191 11.66 -2.55 -5.89
N GLY A 192 11.77 -2.82 -7.19
CA GLY A 192 12.71 -2.09 -8.05
C GLY A 192 12.25 -0.65 -8.22
N LEU A 193 13.17 0.29 -8.07
CA LEU A 193 12.86 1.69 -8.33
C LEU A 193 12.47 1.86 -9.80
N LYS A 194 11.29 2.39 -10.02
CA LYS A 194 10.83 2.82 -11.34
C LYS A 194 10.84 4.34 -11.41
N VAL A 195 11.42 4.88 -12.48
CA VAL A 195 11.40 6.32 -12.73
C VAL A 195 10.10 6.66 -13.45
N GLU A 196 9.15 7.22 -12.71
CA GLU A 196 7.85 7.58 -13.25
C GLU A 196 7.86 9.01 -13.77
N GLU A 197 7.27 9.21 -14.95
CA GLU A 197 7.17 10.51 -15.58
C GLU A 197 6.45 11.54 -14.69
N GLY A 198 6.88 12.80 -14.73
CA GLY A 198 6.30 13.86 -13.91
C GLY A 198 6.78 13.89 -12.45
N THR A 199 7.63 12.95 -12.04
CA THR A 199 8.22 12.96 -10.68
C THR A 199 9.48 13.84 -10.60
N PRO A 200 9.81 14.40 -9.43
CA PRO A 200 11.09 15.10 -9.24
C PRO A 200 12.31 14.23 -9.56
N LEU A 201 12.24 12.93 -9.27
CA LEU A 201 13.30 11.99 -9.62
C LEU A 201 13.50 11.89 -11.14
N ALA A 202 12.42 11.80 -11.91
CA ALA A 202 12.52 11.78 -13.38
C ALA A 202 13.21 13.03 -13.92
N ALA A 203 12.92 14.21 -13.36
CA ALA A 203 13.57 15.44 -13.73
C ALA A 203 15.09 15.43 -13.44
N ARG A 204 15.50 14.87 -12.29
CA ARG A 204 16.91 14.72 -11.93
C ARG A 204 17.65 13.71 -12.82
N VAL A 205 17.01 12.58 -13.13
CA VAL A 205 17.57 11.58 -14.06
C VAL A 205 17.76 12.18 -15.45
N ALA A 206 16.81 12.97 -15.94
CA ALA A 206 16.94 13.69 -17.22
C ALA A 206 18.09 14.73 -17.19
N GLN A 207 18.51 15.21 -16.01
CA GLN A 207 19.64 16.10 -15.81
C GLN A 207 20.98 15.37 -15.53
N GLY A 208 20.99 14.04 -15.58
CA GLY A 208 22.20 13.23 -15.48
C GLY A 208 22.40 12.56 -14.11
N GLU A 209 21.40 12.50 -13.23
CA GLU A 209 21.49 11.65 -12.04
C GLU A 209 21.60 10.18 -12.43
N VAL A 210 22.61 9.52 -11.90
CA VAL A 210 22.91 8.12 -12.24
C VAL A 210 22.19 7.18 -11.29
N LEU A 211 21.50 6.22 -11.87
CA LEU A 211 20.87 5.08 -11.18
C LEU A 211 21.65 3.80 -11.49
N PRO A 212 21.52 2.75 -10.68
CA PRO A 212 21.94 1.41 -11.08
C PRO A 212 21.29 1.01 -12.41
N ASP A 213 22.09 0.48 -13.32
CA ASP A 213 21.60 0.00 -14.63
C ASP A 213 20.77 -1.28 -14.49
N ASP A 214 20.21 -1.78 -15.59
CA ASP A 214 19.32 -2.93 -15.61
C ASP A 214 20.02 -4.21 -15.11
N ASP A 215 21.30 -4.41 -15.46
CA ASP A 215 22.08 -5.57 -15.02
C ASP A 215 22.35 -5.48 -13.51
N GLN A 216 22.71 -4.31 -13.00
CA GLN A 216 22.89 -4.07 -11.58
C GLN A 216 21.58 -4.28 -10.82
N GLN A 217 20.45 -3.79 -11.33
CA GLN A 217 19.14 -4.02 -10.70
C GLN A 217 18.75 -5.50 -10.71
N ALA A 218 19.03 -6.22 -11.80
CA ALA A 218 18.82 -7.67 -11.87
C ALA A 218 19.66 -8.41 -10.82
N ASP A 219 20.92 -8.04 -10.65
CA ASP A 219 21.80 -8.62 -9.63
C ASP A 219 21.29 -8.36 -8.21
N LEU A 220 20.83 -7.14 -7.91
CA LEU A 220 20.20 -6.79 -6.64
C LEU A 220 18.97 -7.67 -6.38
N TYR A 221 18.11 -7.83 -7.38
CA TYR A 221 16.90 -8.66 -7.29
C TYR A 221 17.22 -10.14 -7.07
N LEU A 222 18.10 -10.72 -7.89
CA LEU A 222 18.45 -12.14 -7.79
C LEU A 222 19.11 -12.47 -6.45
N TRP A 223 20.01 -11.60 -5.98
CA TRP A 223 20.59 -11.73 -4.65
C TRP A 223 19.51 -11.71 -3.56
N THR A 224 18.54 -10.78 -3.67
CA THR A 224 17.45 -10.64 -2.70
C THR A 224 16.59 -11.90 -2.63
N VAL A 225 16.19 -12.46 -3.76
CA VAL A 225 15.41 -13.71 -3.82
C VAL A 225 16.15 -14.82 -3.06
N GLY A 226 17.41 -15.06 -3.41
CA GLY A 226 18.19 -16.13 -2.75
C GLY A 226 18.48 -15.85 -1.27
N ARG A 227 18.64 -14.58 -0.88
CA ARG A 227 18.90 -14.21 0.53
C ARG A 227 17.66 -14.38 1.41
N LEU A 228 16.52 -13.91 0.93
CA LEU A 228 15.25 -13.97 1.67
C LEU A 228 14.73 -15.40 1.78
N GLU A 229 14.87 -16.22 0.74
CA GLU A 229 14.52 -17.63 0.80
C GLU A 229 15.31 -18.36 1.89
N ARG A 230 16.64 -18.17 1.94
CA ARG A 230 17.50 -18.73 3.00
C ARG A 230 17.15 -18.22 4.40
N ALA A 231 16.54 -17.03 4.51
CA ALA A 231 16.05 -16.48 5.77
C ALA A 231 14.65 -16.95 6.17
N GLY A 232 14.00 -17.81 5.36
CA GLY A 232 12.65 -18.32 5.63
C GLY A 232 11.52 -17.41 5.16
N TYR A 233 11.82 -16.54 4.17
CA TYR A 233 10.84 -15.69 3.49
C TYR A 233 10.77 -16.09 2.01
N PRO A 234 10.09 -17.18 1.65
CA PRO A 234 9.91 -17.54 0.26
C PRO A 234 9.17 -16.43 -0.49
N GLN A 235 9.59 -16.21 -1.74
CA GLN A 235 8.88 -15.35 -2.66
C GLN A 235 7.51 -15.96 -2.96
N TYR A 236 6.43 -15.15 -2.98
CA TYR A 236 5.11 -15.61 -3.38
C TYR A 236 4.55 -14.89 -4.61
N GLU A 237 5.10 -13.72 -4.91
CA GLU A 237 4.92 -12.99 -6.18
C GLU A 237 6.13 -12.09 -6.41
N ILE A 238 6.21 -11.43 -7.57
CA ILE A 238 7.43 -10.83 -8.13
C ILE A 238 8.19 -9.90 -7.15
N SER A 239 7.50 -9.14 -6.29
CA SER A 239 8.12 -8.17 -5.38
C SER A 239 7.98 -8.53 -3.90
N ASN A 240 7.20 -9.55 -3.57
CA ASN A 240 6.81 -9.80 -2.19
C ASN A 240 7.23 -11.16 -1.67
N PHE A 241 7.74 -11.14 -0.44
CA PHE A 241 8.33 -12.26 0.29
C PHE A 241 7.70 -12.36 1.67
N ALA A 242 7.34 -13.55 2.11
CA ALA A 242 6.67 -13.70 3.40
C ALA A 242 7.03 -15.01 4.09
N LYS A 243 7.01 -15.00 5.41
CA LYS A 243 6.96 -16.27 6.17
C LYS A 243 5.70 -17.04 5.81
N PRO A 244 5.69 -18.38 5.90
CA PRO A 244 4.49 -19.18 5.63
C PRO A 244 3.26 -18.66 6.40
N GLY A 245 2.16 -18.43 5.66
CA GLY A 245 0.91 -17.90 6.22
C GLY A 245 0.82 -16.37 6.36
N PHE A 246 1.84 -15.60 5.92
CA PHE A 246 1.87 -14.14 6.03
C PHE A 246 1.90 -13.40 4.68
N ALA A 247 1.67 -14.09 3.56
CA ALA A 247 1.46 -13.43 2.28
C ALA A 247 0.30 -12.42 2.38
N SER A 248 0.43 -11.25 1.75
CA SER A 248 -0.64 -10.24 1.75
C SER A 248 -1.83 -10.75 0.94
N ARG A 249 -2.94 -11.04 1.61
CA ARG A 249 -4.16 -11.54 0.99
C ARG A 249 -4.78 -10.50 0.06
N HIS A 250 -4.69 -9.21 0.44
CA HIS A 250 -5.21 -8.13 -0.37
C HIS A 250 -4.41 -7.94 -1.67
N ASN A 251 -3.05 -7.98 -1.61
CA ASN A 251 -2.23 -7.87 -2.82
C ASN A 251 -2.43 -9.07 -3.75
N LEU A 252 -2.53 -10.28 -3.20
CA LEU A 252 -2.82 -11.47 -3.99
C LEU A 252 -4.16 -11.37 -4.73
N ARG A 253 -5.13 -10.65 -4.19
CA ARG A 253 -6.44 -10.41 -4.84
C ARG A 253 -6.29 -9.81 -6.24
N TYR A 254 -5.39 -8.86 -6.40
CA TYR A 254 -5.12 -8.24 -7.71
C TYR A 254 -4.51 -9.25 -8.70
N TRP A 255 -3.52 -10.02 -8.26
CA TRP A 255 -2.89 -11.04 -9.10
C TRP A 255 -3.84 -12.19 -9.47
N LEU A 256 -4.83 -12.46 -8.61
CA LEU A 256 -5.84 -13.49 -8.81
C LEU A 256 -7.11 -12.97 -9.47
N THR A 257 -7.15 -11.73 -9.92
CA THR A 257 -8.32 -11.06 -10.52
C THR A 257 -9.61 -11.19 -9.69
N GLN A 258 -9.48 -11.17 -8.37
CA GLN A 258 -10.59 -11.27 -7.44
C GLN A 258 -11.27 -9.90 -7.25
N PRO A 259 -12.60 -9.86 -7.00
CA PRO A 259 -13.34 -8.60 -6.92
C PRO A 259 -12.89 -7.74 -5.74
N TYR A 260 -12.81 -6.43 -5.98
CA TYR A 260 -12.55 -5.44 -4.95
C TYR A 260 -13.26 -4.11 -5.26
N ILE A 261 -13.57 -3.37 -4.20
CA ILE A 261 -14.10 -2.01 -4.29
C ILE A 261 -13.09 -1.05 -3.68
N GLY A 262 -12.75 0.00 -4.43
CA GLY A 262 -11.94 1.11 -3.97
C GLY A 262 -12.81 2.27 -3.46
N PHE A 263 -12.25 3.07 -2.55
CA PHE A 263 -12.83 4.31 -2.05
C PHE A 263 -11.74 5.39 -1.98
N GLY A 264 -12.13 6.61 -2.31
CA GLY A 264 -11.22 7.77 -2.31
C GLY A 264 -10.76 8.18 -3.71
N PRO A 265 -10.17 9.38 -3.86
CA PRO A 265 -9.73 9.90 -5.15
C PRO A 265 -8.60 9.05 -5.72
N GLY A 266 -8.69 8.71 -7.01
CA GLY A 266 -7.73 7.84 -7.70
C GLY A 266 -7.83 6.36 -7.33
N ALA A 267 -8.78 5.94 -6.48
CA ALA A 267 -8.99 4.53 -6.18
C ALA A 267 -9.65 3.81 -7.37
N HIS A 268 -9.18 2.59 -7.64
CA HIS A 268 -9.75 1.70 -8.64
C HIS A 268 -10.64 0.64 -7.99
N SER A 269 -11.55 0.10 -8.78
CA SER A 269 -12.44 -1.02 -8.40
C SER A 269 -12.52 -2.02 -9.55
N ASP A 270 -12.69 -3.29 -9.22
CA ASP A 270 -13.08 -4.35 -10.15
C ASP A 270 -14.23 -5.12 -9.49
N PHE A 271 -15.44 -4.67 -9.74
CA PHE A 271 -16.64 -5.17 -9.07
C PHE A 271 -17.87 -5.08 -9.95
N GLY A 272 -18.77 -6.06 -9.82
CA GLY A 272 -20.04 -6.09 -10.55
C GLY A 272 -19.87 -6.23 -12.08
N GLY A 273 -18.75 -6.83 -12.55
CA GLY A 273 -18.45 -7.00 -13.96
C GLY A 273 -17.88 -5.75 -14.64
N ARG A 274 -17.58 -4.71 -13.87
CA ARG A 274 -17.01 -3.45 -14.34
C ARG A 274 -15.72 -3.16 -13.61
N ARG A 275 -14.75 -2.59 -14.34
CA ARG A 275 -13.58 -1.91 -13.78
C ARG A 275 -13.84 -0.41 -13.87
N TYR A 276 -13.59 0.31 -12.78
CA TYR A 276 -13.76 1.76 -12.76
C TYR A 276 -12.80 2.40 -11.77
N SER A 277 -12.52 3.69 -12.00
CA SER A 277 -11.69 4.52 -11.12
C SER A 277 -12.43 5.80 -10.74
N PHE A 278 -11.96 6.42 -9.67
CA PHE A 278 -12.48 7.72 -9.22
C PHE A 278 -11.50 8.84 -9.59
N VAL A 279 -12.06 10.05 -9.77
CA VAL A 279 -11.30 11.25 -10.12
C VAL A 279 -10.04 11.42 -9.25
N ARG A 280 -8.90 11.71 -9.89
CA ARG A 280 -7.62 11.98 -9.23
C ARG A 280 -7.51 13.45 -8.80
N ASP A 281 -8.56 13.99 -8.20
CA ASP A 281 -8.61 15.32 -7.64
C ASP A 281 -9.39 15.31 -6.32
N LEU A 282 -8.75 15.78 -5.24
CA LEU A 282 -9.31 15.73 -3.89
C LEU A 282 -10.55 16.62 -3.74
N ASP A 283 -10.52 17.81 -4.32
CA ASP A 283 -11.62 18.77 -4.18
C ASP A 283 -12.81 18.36 -5.04
N ALA A 284 -12.58 17.89 -6.27
CA ALA A 284 -13.60 17.32 -7.14
C ALA A 284 -14.25 16.07 -6.51
N TYR A 285 -13.45 15.17 -5.93
CA TYR A 285 -13.98 14.00 -5.21
C TYR A 285 -14.87 14.43 -4.02
N ILE A 286 -14.39 15.34 -3.17
CA ILE A 286 -15.17 15.83 -2.01
C ILE A 286 -16.47 16.46 -2.46
N GLN A 287 -16.43 17.35 -3.46
CA GLN A 287 -17.61 18.02 -3.98
C GLN A 287 -18.59 17.05 -4.62
N GLY A 288 -18.10 16.16 -5.49
CA GLY A 288 -18.93 15.18 -6.18
C GLY A 288 -19.68 14.29 -5.19
N VAL A 289 -19.01 13.72 -4.20
CA VAL A 289 -19.66 12.90 -3.18
C VAL A 289 -20.66 13.67 -2.34
N LEU A 290 -20.30 14.86 -1.84
CA LEU A 290 -21.15 15.60 -0.90
C LEU A 290 -22.32 16.33 -1.57
N GLN A 291 -22.26 16.57 -2.89
CA GLN A 291 -23.29 17.29 -3.64
C GLN A 291 -24.06 16.36 -4.61
N GLY A 292 -23.75 15.04 -4.62
CA GLY A 292 -24.42 14.07 -5.50
C GLY A 292 -23.97 14.16 -6.97
N GLY A 293 -22.75 14.65 -7.24
CA GLY A 293 -22.16 14.69 -8.56
C GLY A 293 -21.45 13.37 -8.92
N ASP A 294 -21.13 13.21 -10.21
CA ASP A 294 -20.35 12.08 -10.68
C ASP A 294 -18.91 12.20 -10.23
N ILE A 295 -18.36 11.10 -9.67
CA ILE A 295 -16.98 11.00 -9.23
C ILE A 295 -16.21 9.91 -10.00
N ILE A 296 -16.84 9.25 -10.96
CA ILE A 296 -16.21 8.23 -11.80
C ILE A 296 -15.36 8.94 -12.86
N ASP A 297 -14.09 8.59 -12.93
CA ASP A 297 -13.16 9.09 -13.95
C ASP A 297 -13.19 8.18 -15.17
N GLU A 298 -12.95 6.89 -14.98
CA GLU A 298 -12.99 5.88 -16.03
C GLU A 298 -13.90 4.73 -15.63
N SER A 299 -14.54 4.11 -16.62
CA SER A 299 -15.37 2.93 -16.40
C SER A 299 -15.47 2.09 -17.66
N GLU A 300 -15.19 0.79 -17.53
CA GLU A 300 -15.22 -0.17 -18.62
C GLU A 300 -15.85 -1.51 -18.20
N ILE A 301 -16.47 -2.18 -19.14
CA ILE A 301 -16.89 -3.59 -19.00
C ILE A 301 -15.84 -4.43 -19.72
N ILE A 302 -15.10 -5.25 -18.98
CA ILE A 302 -14.02 -6.06 -19.57
C ILE A 302 -14.61 -7.30 -20.23
N PRO A 303 -14.42 -7.47 -21.56
CA PRO A 303 -14.86 -8.66 -22.27
C PRO A 303 -14.22 -9.93 -21.71
N LYS A 304 -14.96 -11.05 -21.74
CA LYS A 304 -14.47 -12.33 -21.19
C LYS A 304 -13.12 -12.76 -21.77
N ARG A 305 -12.86 -12.51 -23.07
CA ARG A 305 -11.60 -12.85 -23.72
C ARG A 305 -10.43 -12.06 -23.16
N GLU A 306 -10.63 -10.76 -22.94
CA GLU A 306 -9.61 -9.88 -22.35
C GLU A 306 -9.35 -10.27 -20.89
N ARG A 307 -10.43 -10.55 -20.14
CA ARG A 307 -10.32 -11.05 -18.74
C ARG A 307 -9.48 -12.34 -18.66
N CYS A 308 -9.63 -13.27 -19.61
CA CYS A 308 -8.81 -14.47 -19.66
C CYS A 308 -7.33 -14.14 -19.92
N GLY A 309 -7.05 -13.19 -20.82
CA GLY A 309 -5.67 -12.73 -21.08
C GLY A 309 -5.02 -12.09 -19.85
N GLU A 310 -5.76 -11.19 -19.19
CA GLU A 310 -5.31 -10.56 -17.93
C GLU A 310 -5.06 -11.60 -16.84
N TYR A 311 -5.99 -12.54 -16.65
CA TYR A 311 -5.84 -13.61 -15.67
C TYR A 311 -4.55 -14.39 -15.88
N LEU A 312 -4.25 -14.82 -17.11
CA LEU A 312 -3.01 -15.53 -17.43
C LEU A 312 -1.78 -14.66 -17.16
N MET A 313 -1.78 -13.42 -17.63
CA MET A 313 -0.67 -12.48 -17.46
C MET A 313 -0.38 -12.21 -15.97
N LEU A 314 -1.42 -11.97 -15.17
CA LEU A 314 -1.26 -11.63 -13.75
C LEU A 314 -0.84 -12.85 -12.93
N ARG A 315 -1.35 -14.04 -13.27
CA ARG A 315 -0.96 -15.29 -12.61
C ARG A 315 0.51 -15.63 -12.81
N LEU A 316 1.09 -15.34 -13.98
CA LEU A 316 2.52 -15.53 -14.24
C LEU A 316 3.43 -14.68 -13.34
N ARG A 317 2.88 -13.68 -12.62
CA ARG A 317 3.62 -12.90 -11.63
C ARG A 317 3.64 -13.55 -10.25
N THR A 318 2.90 -14.62 -10.03
CA THR A 318 2.90 -15.40 -8.78
C THR A 318 3.67 -16.70 -8.95
N VAL A 319 4.25 -17.22 -7.86
CA VAL A 319 4.98 -18.50 -7.90
C VAL A 319 4.08 -19.72 -8.12
N GLN A 320 2.76 -19.55 -8.01
CA GLN A 320 1.78 -20.62 -8.25
C GLN A 320 1.36 -20.72 -9.72
N GLY A 321 1.68 -19.72 -10.54
CA GLY A 321 1.34 -19.68 -11.97
C GLY A 321 -0.14 -19.46 -12.25
#